data_5fd5e81c2730f2582f98f2f9d0a3b011
#
_entry.id   5fd5e81c2730f2582f98f2f9d0a3b011
#
_cell.length_a   1.000
_cell.length_b   1.000
_cell.length_c   1.000
_cell.angle_alpha   90.00
_cell.angle_beta   90.00
_cell.angle_gamma   90.00
#
_symmetry.space_group_name_H-M   'P 1'
#
loop_
_entity.id
_entity.type
_entity.pdbx_description
1 polymer ?
#
loop_
_entity_poly.entity_id
_entity_poly.type
_entity_poly.pdbx_seq_one_letter_code
_entity_poly.pdbx_strand_id
1 'polypeptide(L)'
;MGTPSVSEASALLSSGGGPLLLPKQKGAKLYCSHRHGRRLRTSGAHRNCRSRSRRSGADFRTRTSLSRRSRLILYAGSLVPRELTECAKAGATIRSSASMTLEEQFALMKEFYDRGQLVVRLHTGDPCIYGAIQEQMNFFDQYGMHYHITPGISSFQAAAAALQSQFTIPERVQTIILTRGEGRTPMPEKEKLSLLARSQSTMCIFLSAGVVDQVQRELLEHYPPTTPVAACYHLTWKDERIFRGQLQDLAKIVNENHLTLTTMIVVGDTIDNREGLSRLYSHQFKHLFRK
;
A
#
# COMPACT_ATOMS: atom_id res chain seq x y z
N MET A 1 -10.69 -47.47 -6.84
CA MET A 1 -11.18 -46.74 -8.01
C MET A 1 -10.20 -45.63 -8.29
N GLY A 2 -9.49 -45.74 -9.41
CA GLY A 2 -8.24 -45.06 -9.67
C GLY A 2 -8.36 -43.58 -10.05
N THR A 3 -7.36 -42.82 -9.65
CA THR A 3 -7.08 -41.46 -10.13
C THR A 3 -6.50 -41.51 -11.56
N PRO A 4 -6.90 -40.66 -12.48
CA PRO A 4 -6.31 -40.62 -13.83
C PRO A 4 -4.94 -39.88 -13.79
N SER A 5 -4.00 -40.40 -14.56
CA SER A 5 -2.61 -39.95 -14.68
C SER A 5 -2.45 -38.74 -15.63
N VAL A 6 -1.37 -38.01 -15.40
CA VAL A 6 -0.97 -36.73 -16.02
C VAL A 6 -0.51 -36.87 -17.50
N SER A 7 -0.91 -37.85 -18.26
CA SER A 7 -0.37 -38.12 -19.61
C SER A 7 -1.34 -37.92 -20.81
N GLU A 8 -2.52 -37.35 -20.62
CA GLU A 8 -3.48 -37.19 -21.74
C GLU A 8 -3.79 -35.74 -22.18
N ALA A 9 -3.00 -34.77 -21.78
CA ALA A 9 -3.20 -33.35 -22.14
C ALA A 9 -2.23 -32.82 -23.22
N SER A 10 -1.55 -33.70 -23.99
CA SER A 10 -0.50 -33.27 -24.94
C SER A 10 -0.77 -33.54 -26.41
N ALA A 11 -2.00 -33.74 -26.84
CA ALA A 11 -2.30 -34.01 -28.24
C ALA A 11 -3.51 -33.24 -28.76
N LEU A 12 -3.42 -31.90 -28.87
CA LEU A 12 -4.32 -31.09 -29.73
C LEU A 12 -3.75 -29.67 -29.97
N LEU A 13 -2.53 -29.60 -30.51
CA LEU A 13 -1.97 -28.37 -31.08
C LEU A 13 -1.27 -28.65 -32.38
N SER A 14 -2.08 -28.77 -33.46
CA SER A 14 -1.63 -28.50 -34.84
C SER A 14 -2.84 -28.48 -35.78
N SER A 15 -3.30 -27.30 -36.15
CA SER A 15 -3.67 -26.94 -37.53
C SER A 15 -4.57 -25.68 -37.53
N GLY A 16 -4.19 -24.67 -38.30
CA GLY A 16 -5.09 -23.62 -38.77
C GLY A 16 -4.79 -22.22 -38.25
N GLY A 17 -3.92 -21.47 -38.97
CA GLY A 17 -3.64 -20.06 -38.70
C GLY A 17 -4.80 -19.14 -39.07
N GLY A 18 -5.08 -18.19 -38.22
CA GLY A 18 -5.84 -16.99 -38.42
C GLY A 18 -5.65 -16.08 -37.20
N PRO A 19 -5.56 -14.76 -37.33
CA PRO A 19 -5.40 -13.91 -36.17
C PRO A 19 -6.64 -13.98 -35.31
N LEU A 20 -6.56 -14.68 -34.18
CA LEU A 20 -7.59 -14.70 -33.15
C LEU A 20 -7.73 -13.26 -32.60
N LEU A 21 -8.76 -12.56 -33.02
CA LEU A 21 -9.29 -11.40 -32.35
C LEU A 21 -9.72 -11.83 -30.94
N LEU A 22 -8.82 -11.62 -29.98
CA LEU A 22 -9.13 -11.82 -28.56
C LEU A 22 -10.38 -10.99 -28.21
N PRO A 23 -11.42 -11.59 -27.61
CA PRO A 23 -12.60 -10.86 -27.19
C PRO A 23 -12.17 -9.76 -26.20
N LYS A 24 -12.76 -8.56 -26.32
CA LYS A 24 -12.53 -7.44 -25.41
C LYS A 24 -12.67 -7.93 -23.98
N GLN A 25 -11.57 -7.99 -23.26
CA GLN A 25 -11.49 -8.50 -21.88
C GLN A 25 -12.44 -7.71 -20.98
N LYS A 26 -13.51 -8.34 -20.55
CA LYS A 26 -14.41 -7.89 -19.51
C LYS A 26 -13.86 -8.45 -18.22
N GLY A 27 -13.41 -7.61 -17.25
CA GLY A 27 -12.77 -8.12 -16.04
C GLY A 27 -13.05 -7.27 -14.80
N ALA A 28 -13.09 -7.93 -13.65
CA ALA A 28 -13.01 -7.27 -12.36
C ALA A 28 -11.63 -6.62 -12.20
N LYS A 29 -11.56 -5.42 -11.63
CA LYS A 29 -10.30 -4.70 -11.42
C LYS A 29 -10.19 -4.27 -9.97
N LEU A 30 -9.09 -4.65 -9.34
CA LEU A 30 -8.72 -4.25 -8.00
C LEU A 30 -7.90 -2.96 -8.05
N TYR A 31 -8.31 -1.97 -7.28
CA TYR A 31 -7.65 -0.67 -7.24
C TYR A 31 -7.40 -0.22 -5.82
N CYS A 32 -6.29 0.46 -5.64
CA CYS A 32 -5.94 1.16 -4.44
C CYS A 32 -6.19 2.65 -4.60
N SER A 33 -6.61 3.33 -3.54
CA SER A 33 -6.69 4.78 -3.50
C SER A 33 -5.91 5.34 -2.33
N HIS A 34 -5.12 6.38 -2.60
CA HIS A 34 -4.56 7.23 -1.58
C HIS A 34 -4.91 8.68 -1.90
N ARG A 35 -5.36 9.45 -0.92
CA ARG A 35 -5.80 10.84 -1.13
C ARG A 35 -4.62 11.78 -0.93
N HIS A 36 -4.23 12.51 -1.96
CA HIS A 36 -3.48 13.75 -1.79
C HIS A 36 -4.48 14.90 -1.57
N GLY A 37 -4.67 15.26 -0.35
CA GLY A 37 -5.52 16.37 0.03
C GLY A 37 -4.75 17.65 0.23
N ARG A 38 -4.27 18.28 -0.86
CA ARG A 38 -4.10 19.73 -0.94
C ARG A 38 -4.29 20.17 -2.38
N ARG A 39 -5.29 21.01 -2.64
CA ARG A 39 -5.32 21.86 -3.83
C ARG A 39 -4.13 22.81 -3.73
N LEU A 40 -3.05 22.50 -4.45
CA LEU A 40 -2.09 23.54 -4.82
C LEU A 40 -2.83 24.51 -5.75
N ARG A 41 -3.03 25.73 -5.28
CA ARG A 41 -3.37 26.86 -6.17
C ARG A 41 -2.17 27.02 -7.10
N THR A 42 -2.28 26.53 -8.31
CA THR A 42 -1.34 26.85 -9.37
C THR A 42 -1.69 28.22 -9.93
N SER A 43 -0.95 29.23 -9.50
CA SER A 43 -0.72 30.42 -10.32
C SER A 43 0.14 30.00 -11.50
N GLY A 44 -0.28 30.38 -12.70
CA GLY A 44 0.20 29.84 -13.96
C GLY A 44 1.69 30.00 -14.24
N ALA A 45 2.23 28.99 -14.89
CA ALA A 45 3.26 29.11 -15.91
C ALA A 45 3.31 27.82 -16.73
N HIS A 46 2.85 27.88 -17.95
CA HIS A 46 3.07 26.87 -18.98
C HIS A 46 4.57 26.70 -19.26
N ARG A 47 5.11 25.49 -19.15
CA ARG A 47 6.16 25.00 -20.05
C ARG A 47 5.98 23.51 -20.31
N ASN A 48 5.84 23.19 -21.61
CA ASN A 48 5.85 21.86 -22.18
C ASN A 48 7.14 21.11 -21.79
N CYS A 49 7.01 19.97 -21.14
CA CYS A 49 8.04 18.97 -21.14
C CYS A 49 7.39 17.65 -21.59
N ARG A 50 7.50 17.35 -22.89
CA ARG A 50 7.17 16.04 -23.45
C ARG A 50 8.36 15.11 -23.15
N SER A 51 8.31 14.35 -22.07
CA SER A 51 9.13 13.18 -21.94
C SER A 51 8.24 11.95 -21.94
N ARG A 52 8.43 11.10 -22.93
CA ARG A 52 7.84 9.77 -23.01
C ARG A 52 8.48 8.89 -21.92
N SER A 53 8.01 8.94 -20.68
CA SER A 53 8.30 7.91 -19.71
C SER A 53 7.27 6.81 -19.84
N ARG A 54 7.76 5.62 -20.19
CA ARG A 54 6.97 4.39 -20.28
C ARG A 54 6.46 4.06 -18.88
N ARG A 55 5.13 4.08 -18.73
CA ARG A 55 4.29 3.34 -17.79
C ARG A 55 4.94 2.89 -16.48
N SER A 56 5.12 3.77 -15.54
CA SER A 56 5.05 3.43 -14.12
C SER A 56 3.58 3.55 -13.70
N GLY A 57 2.99 2.45 -13.20
CA GLY A 57 1.54 2.30 -13.02
C GLY A 57 0.89 3.07 -11.88
N ALA A 58 1.52 4.13 -11.37
CA ALA A 58 0.96 4.98 -10.31
C ALA A 58 0.23 6.20 -10.88
N ASP A 59 -0.53 6.03 -11.96
CA ASP A 59 -1.26 7.15 -12.54
C ASP A 59 -2.60 7.38 -11.81
N PHE A 60 -2.65 8.46 -11.04
CA PHE A 60 -3.87 8.98 -10.42
C PHE A 60 -5.02 9.15 -11.43
N ARG A 61 -4.72 9.48 -12.68
CA ARG A 61 -5.70 9.56 -13.78
C ARG A 61 -6.34 8.22 -14.07
N THR A 62 -5.57 7.13 -14.02
CA THR A 62 -6.07 5.77 -14.23
C THR A 62 -7.10 5.39 -13.17
N ARG A 63 -6.86 5.71 -11.89
CA ARG A 63 -7.78 5.41 -10.78
C ARG A 63 -9.11 6.13 -10.93
N THR A 64 -9.06 7.44 -11.14
CA THR A 64 -10.27 8.26 -11.34
C THR A 64 -11.03 7.82 -12.59
N SER A 65 -10.34 7.50 -13.68
CA SER A 65 -10.98 7.05 -14.93
C SER A 65 -11.70 5.71 -14.77
N LEU A 66 -11.18 4.83 -13.92
CA LEU A 66 -11.77 3.51 -13.69
C LEU A 66 -12.97 3.59 -12.74
N SER A 67 -12.89 4.37 -11.68
CA SER A 67 -14.04 4.63 -10.82
C SER A 67 -15.18 5.30 -11.59
N ARG A 68 -14.89 6.23 -12.50
CA ARG A 68 -15.88 6.85 -13.40
C ARG A 68 -16.53 5.87 -14.38
N ARG A 69 -15.94 4.72 -14.63
CA ARG A 69 -16.46 3.70 -15.57
C ARG A 69 -17.07 2.49 -14.87
N SER A 70 -16.82 2.31 -13.59
CA SER A 70 -17.30 1.16 -12.81
C SER A 70 -18.81 1.17 -12.62
N ARG A 71 -19.37 -0.04 -12.47
CA ARG A 71 -20.75 -0.25 -12.06
C ARG A 71 -20.86 -0.63 -10.59
N LEU A 72 -19.81 -1.20 -10.03
CA LEU A 72 -19.67 -1.45 -8.60
C LEU A 72 -18.37 -0.83 -8.09
N ILE A 73 -18.44 -0.07 -7.01
CA ILE A 73 -17.32 0.32 -6.18
C ILE A 73 -17.53 -0.30 -4.80
N LEU A 74 -16.71 -1.31 -4.47
CA LEU A 74 -16.68 -1.92 -3.16
C LEU A 74 -15.46 -1.39 -2.42
N TYR A 75 -15.64 -0.66 -1.32
CA TYR A 75 -14.55 -0.02 -0.59
C TYR A 75 -14.39 -0.55 0.84
N ALA A 76 -13.16 -0.56 1.37
CA ALA A 76 -12.84 -0.97 2.75
C ALA A 76 -13.30 0.14 3.72
N GLY A 77 -14.56 0.09 4.14
CA GLY A 77 -15.28 1.20 4.72
C GLY A 77 -14.78 1.78 6.04
N SER A 78 -13.93 1.05 6.78
CA SER A 78 -13.32 1.56 8.01
C SER A 78 -12.09 2.44 7.77
N LEU A 79 -11.47 2.34 6.59
CA LEU A 79 -10.17 2.94 6.29
C LEU A 79 -10.17 3.79 5.02
N VAL A 80 -11.22 3.72 4.20
CA VAL A 80 -11.34 4.47 2.95
C VAL A 80 -12.34 5.60 3.12
N PRO A 81 -11.93 6.87 3.00
CA PRO A 81 -12.84 7.99 3.02
C PRO A 81 -13.89 7.88 1.92
N ARG A 82 -15.16 8.10 2.27
CA ARG A 82 -16.29 8.00 1.33
C ARG A 82 -16.15 8.96 0.15
N GLU A 83 -15.53 10.11 0.36
CA GLU A 83 -15.28 11.12 -0.67
C GLU A 83 -14.49 10.57 -1.88
N LEU A 84 -13.72 9.50 -1.69
CA LEU A 84 -13.03 8.83 -2.80
C LEU A 84 -13.98 8.11 -3.77
N THR A 85 -15.23 7.92 -3.37
CA THR A 85 -16.27 7.31 -4.21
C THR A 85 -17.08 8.36 -4.98
N GLU A 86 -16.94 9.65 -4.70
CA GLU A 86 -17.68 10.75 -5.34
C GLU A 86 -17.42 10.87 -6.85
N CYS A 87 -16.29 10.34 -7.31
CA CYS A 87 -15.99 10.29 -8.75
C CYS A 87 -16.71 9.16 -9.49
N ALA A 88 -17.55 8.36 -8.82
CA ALA A 88 -18.33 7.31 -9.42
C ALA A 88 -19.34 7.90 -10.44
N LYS A 89 -19.62 7.13 -11.51
CA LYS A 89 -20.65 7.55 -12.45
C LYS A 89 -22.06 7.44 -11.87
N ALA A 90 -22.98 8.21 -12.41
CA ALA A 90 -24.39 8.08 -12.09
C ALA A 90 -24.88 6.63 -12.30
N GLY A 91 -25.63 6.09 -11.32
CA GLY A 91 -26.12 4.73 -11.33
C GLY A 91 -25.08 3.63 -11.01
N ALA A 92 -23.89 4.00 -10.53
CA ALA A 92 -22.95 3.02 -9.98
C ALA A 92 -23.41 2.61 -8.56
N THR A 93 -23.28 1.32 -8.27
CA THR A 93 -23.49 0.79 -6.92
C THR A 93 -22.22 1.03 -6.09
N ILE A 94 -22.37 1.69 -4.94
CA ILE A 94 -21.28 1.95 -3.99
C ILE A 94 -21.61 1.23 -2.70
N ARG A 95 -20.71 0.34 -2.25
CA ARG A 95 -20.88 -0.47 -1.04
C ARG A 95 -19.63 -0.43 -0.16
N SER A 96 -19.83 -0.31 1.14
CA SER A 96 -18.81 -0.56 2.14
C SER A 96 -18.69 -2.06 2.41
N SER A 97 -17.48 -2.58 2.53
CA SER A 97 -17.23 -3.97 2.92
C SER A 97 -16.97 -4.13 4.43
N ALA A 98 -17.14 -3.08 5.24
CA ALA A 98 -16.78 -3.12 6.66
C ALA A 98 -17.56 -4.17 7.48
N SER A 99 -18.80 -4.49 7.08
CA SER A 99 -19.65 -5.48 7.73
C SER A 99 -19.80 -6.78 6.94
N MET A 100 -19.08 -6.95 5.82
CA MET A 100 -19.19 -8.09 4.94
C MET A 100 -18.13 -9.14 5.25
N THR A 101 -18.53 -10.43 5.22
CA THR A 101 -17.57 -11.53 5.16
C THR A 101 -16.83 -11.56 3.82
N LEU A 102 -15.80 -12.37 3.70
CA LEU A 102 -15.05 -12.51 2.45
C LEU A 102 -15.94 -13.07 1.33
N GLU A 103 -16.77 -14.06 1.67
CA GLU A 103 -17.71 -14.73 0.75
C GLU A 103 -18.76 -13.75 0.23
N GLU A 104 -19.32 -12.91 1.10
CA GLU A 104 -20.29 -11.87 0.72
C GLU A 104 -19.66 -10.82 -0.21
N GLN A 105 -18.43 -10.41 0.08
CA GLN A 105 -17.68 -9.50 -0.80
C GLN A 105 -17.45 -10.12 -2.17
N PHE A 106 -17.04 -11.40 -2.20
CA PHE A 106 -16.80 -12.12 -3.43
C PHE A 106 -18.11 -12.30 -4.23
N ALA A 107 -19.18 -12.77 -3.58
CA ALA A 107 -20.47 -12.98 -4.22
C ALA A 107 -20.98 -11.68 -4.89
N LEU A 108 -20.89 -10.55 -4.20
CA LEU A 108 -21.26 -9.25 -4.74
C LEU A 108 -20.39 -8.86 -5.95
N MET A 109 -19.08 -9.02 -5.87
CA MET A 109 -18.18 -8.71 -6.99
C MET A 109 -18.43 -9.61 -8.18
N LYS A 110 -18.66 -10.91 -7.93
CA LYS A 110 -18.95 -11.91 -8.97
C LYS A 110 -20.26 -11.61 -9.70
N GLU A 111 -21.31 -11.22 -8.98
CA GLU A 111 -22.61 -10.85 -9.58
C GLU A 111 -22.44 -9.75 -10.65
N PHE A 112 -21.67 -8.71 -10.36
CA PHE A 112 -21.42 -7.63 -11.33
C PHE A 112 -20.48 -8.07 -12.45
N TYR A 113 -19.49 -8.89 -12.12
CA TYR A 113 -18.54 -9.42 -13.09
C TYR A 113 -19.22 -10.30 -14.15
N ASP A 114 -20.09 -11.22 -13.74
CA ASP A 114 -20.83 -12.14 -14.63
C ASP A 114 -21.74 -11.37 -15.61
N ARG A 115 -22.23 -10.22 -15.20
CA ARG A 115 -22.96 -9.29 -16.10
C ARG A 115 -22.02 -8.51 -17.05
N GLY A 116 -20.74 -8.81 -17.05
CA GLY A 116 -19.72 -8.11 -17.86
C GLY A 116 -19.47 -6.67 -17.43
N GLN A 117 -19.76 -6.34 -16.18
CA GLN A 117 -19.63 -5.00 -15.65
C GLN A 117 -18.27 -4.80 -14.98
N LEU A 118 -17.76 -3.57 -15.04
CA LEU A 118 -16.50 -3.22 -14.37
C LEU A 118 -16.73 -3.07 -12.86
N VAL A 119 -15.96 -3.83 -12.08
CA VAL A 119 -15.93 -3.79 -10.63
C VAL A 119 -14.64 -3.12 -10.17
N VAL A 120 -14.74 -2.21 -9.22
CA VAL A 120 -13.59 -1.60 -8.55
C VAL A 120 -13.62 -1.98 -7.06
N ARG A 121 -12.57 -2.68 -6.61
CA ARG A 121 -12.30 -2.90 -5.19
C ARG A 121 -11.33 -1.84 -4.71
N LEU A 122 -11.79 -0.96 -3.80
CA LEU A 122 -11.05 0.20 -3.37
C LEU A 122 -10.41 -0.08 -1.99
N HIS A 123 -9.09 0.07 -1.91
CA HIS A 123 -8.29 -0.09 -0.70
C HIS A 123 -7.59 1.22 -0.32
N THR A 124 -7.11 1.33 0.93
CA THR A 124 -6.16 2.35 1.36
C THR A 124 -4.73 1.93 1.06
N GLY A 125 -3.85 2.90 0.87
CA GLY A 125 -2.44 2.66 0.64
C GLY A 125 -2.16 1.82 -0.61
N ASP A 126 -1.33 0.81 -0.48
CA ASP A 126 -1.09 -0.21 -1.50
C ASP A 126 -1.80 -1.51 -1.10
N PRO A 127 -2.61 -2.12 -1.97
CA PRO A 127 -3.36 -3.33 -1.63
C PRO A 127 -2.46 -4.54 -1.36
N CYS A 128 -1.24 -4.55 -1.89
CA CYS A 128 -0.29 -5.64 -1.67
C CYS A 128 0.48 -5.53 -0.34
N ILE A 129 0.33 -4.42 0.39
CA ILE A 129 0.99 -4.20 1.69
C ILE A 129 -0.07 -4.16 2.78
N TYR A 130 -0.21 -5.26 3.53
CA TYR A 130 -1.22 -5.47 4.59
C TYR A 130 -2.68 -5.25 4.13
N GLY A 131 -2.97 -5.42 2.84
CA GLY A 131 -4.29 -5.18 2.26
C GLY A 131 -5.23 -6.38 2.30
N ALA A 132 -4.81 -7.56 2.77
CA ALA A 132 -5.59 -8.80 2.84
C ALA A 132 -6.29 -9.13 1.50
N ILE A 133 -5.57 -9.00 0.38
CA ILE A 133 -6.13 -9.23 -0.96
C ILE A 133 -5.87 -10.64 -1.50
N GLN A 134 -4.95 -11.41 -0.89
CA GLN A 134 -4.55 -12.73 -1.42
C GLN A 134 -5.75 -13.68 -1.50
N GLU A 135 -6.57 -13.70 -0.47
CA GLU A 135 -7.77 -14.57 -0.44
C GLU A 135 -8.78 -14.16 -1.51
N GLN A 136 -8.94 -12.86 -1.77
CA GLN A 136 -9.79 -12.37 -2.85
C GLN A 136 -9.24 -12.80 -4.22
N MET A 137 -7.92 -12.71 -4.43
CA MET A 137 -7.28 -13.17 -5.67
C MET A 137 -7.47 -14.67 -5.88
N ASN A 138 -7.34 -15.47 -4.82
CA ASN A 138 -7.57 -16.92 -4.89
C ASN A 138 -8.99 -17.24 -5.36
N PHE A 139 -10.00 -16.52 -4.88
CA PHE A 139 -11.37 -16.66 -5.38
C PHE A 139 -11.48 -16.26 -6.85
N PHE A 140 -10.86 -15.14 -7.25
CA PHE A 140 -10.90 -14.71 -8.65
C PHE A 140 -10.27 -15.75 -9.58
N ASP A 141 -9.13 -16.32 -9.20
CA ASP A 141 -8.44 -17.36 -9.95
C ASP A 141 -9.27 -18.64 -10.04
N GLN A 142 -9.86 -19.08 -8.92
CA GLN A 142 -10.73 -20.26 -8.86
C GLN A 142 -11.93 -20.16 -9.81
N TYR A 143 -12.48 -18.97 -9.99
CA TYR A 143 -13.66 -18.74 -10.84
C TYR A 143 -13.32 -18.14 -12.20
N GLY A 144 -12.03 -18.12 -12.58
CA GLY A 144 -11.58 -17.61 -13.88
C GLY A 144 -11.88 -16.12 -14.11
N MET A 145 -11.95 -15.34 -13.03
CA MET A 145 -12.22 -13.91 -13.12
C MET A 145 -10.93 -13.15 -13.43
N HIS A 146 -10.95 -12.34 -14.47
CA HIS A 146 -9.81 -11.47 -14.79
C HIS A 146 -9.77 -10.25 -13.91
N TYR A 147 -8.63 -10.00 -13.28
CA TYR A 147 -8.41 -8.84 -12.42
C TYR A 147 -7.06 -8.16 -12.69
N HIS A 148 -6.91 -6.97 -12.18
CA HIS A 148 -5.68 -6.20 -12.24
C HIS A 148 -5.48 -5.45 -10.91
N ILE A 149 -4.26 -5.44 -10.39
CA ILE A 149 -3.88 -4.67 -9.23
C ILE A 149 -3.17 -3.39 -9.69
N THR A 150 -3.67 -2.25 -9.24
CA THR A 150 -3.01 -0.97 -9.46
C THR A 150 -2.21 -0.64 -8.20
N PRO A 151 -0.88 -0.48 -8.28
CA PRO A 151 -0.06 -0.10 -7.14
C PRO A 151 -0.53 1.21 -6.51
N GLY A 152 -0.40 1.30 -5.21
CA GLY A 152 -0.74 2.47 -4.44
C GLY A 152 0.47 3.10 -3.74
N ILE A 153 0.21 4.21 -3.04
CA ILE A 153 1.19 4.81 -2.13
C ILE A 153 0.86 4.29 -0.74
N SER A 154 1.70 3.42 -0.20
CA SER A 154 1.53 2.90 1.15
C SER A 154 1.80 3.98 2.20
N SER A 155 1.24 3.80 3.40
CA SER A 155 1.36 4.77 4.49
C SER A 155 2.82 5.05 4.90
N PHE A 156 3.75 4.10 4.75
CA PHE A 156 5.16 4.36 5.03
C PHE A 156 5.78 5.37 4.05
N GLN A 157 5.39 5.32 2.77
CA GLN A 157 5.85 6.29 1.78
C GLN A 157 5.23 7.67 2.03
N ALA A 158 3.95 7.71 2.44
CA ALA A 158 3.30 8.95 2.85
C ALA A 158 3.96 9.53 4.10
N ALA A 159 4.35 8.68 5.07
CA ALA A 159 5.10 9.10 6.25
C ALA A 159 6.45 9.71 5.88
N ALA A 160 7.23 9.07 5.01
CA ALA A 160 8.50 9.60 4.52
C ALA A 160 8.35 11.00 3.93
N ALA A 161 7.32 11.20 3.09
CA ALA A 161 7.02 12.50 2.50
C ALA A 161 6.59 13.55 3.52
N ALA A 162 5.71 13.19 4.47
CA ALA A 162 5.21 14.08 5.50
C ALA A 162 6.29 14.45 6.53
N LEU A 163 7.18 13.51 6.84
CA LEU A 163 8.35 13.74 7.70
C LEU A 163 9.48 14.48 6.98
N GLN A 164 9.38 14.62 5.64
CA GLN A 164 10.46 15.17 4.81
C GLN A 164 11.79 14.43 5.03
N SER A 165 11.70 13.10 5.12
CA SER A 165 12.82 12.22 5.46
C SER A 165 13.01 11.14 4.41
N GLN A 166 14.25 10.91 4.01
CA GLN A 166 14.66 9.72 3.29
C GLN A 166 14.94 8.62 4.32
N PHE A 167 14.26 7.48 4.22
CA PHE A 167 14.36 6.39 5.19
C PHE A 167 15.62 5.53 5.06
N THR A 168 16.66 6.10 4.46
CA THR A 168 18.02 5.54 4.40
C THR A 168 19.05 6.66 4.61
N ILE A 169 20.15 6.32 5.27
CA ILE A 169 21.32 7.20 5.46
C ILE A 169 22.52 6.48 4.86
N PRO A 170 23.22 7.05 3.87
CA PRO A 170 24.43 6.46 3.32
C PRO A 170 25.39 6.02 4.41
N GLU A 171 25.93 4.80 4.30
CA GLU A 171 26.92 4.21 5.21
C GLU A 171 26.43 3.90 6.64
N ARG A 172 25.22 4.35 7.03
CA ARG A 172 24.67 4.15 8.38
C ARG A 172 23.44 3.25 8.39
N VAL A 173 22.42 3.62 7.63
CA VAL A 173 21.13 2.90 7.59
C VAL A 173 20.73 2.68 6.14
N GLN A 174 20.77 1.44 5.66
CA GLN A 174 20.43 1.08 4.27
C GLN A 174 19.18 0.22 4.15
N THR A 175 18.60 -0.19 5.27
CA THR A 175 17.47 -1.10 5.31
C THR A 175 16.23 -0.41 5.86
N ILE A 176 15.09 -0.65 5.22
CA ILE A 176 13.77 -0.23 5.69
C ILE A 176 12.98 -1.50 5.98
N ILE A 177 12.58 -1.70 7.21
CA ILE A 177 11.77 -2.84 7.64
C ILE A 177 10.31 -2.42 7.70
N LEU A 178 9.47 -3.10 6.91
CA LEU A 178 8.02 -2.97 6.97
C LEU A 178 7.49 -4.13 7.82
N THR A 179 6.93 -3.84 8.97
CA THR A 179 6.48 -4.86 9.91
C THR A 179 5.25 -4.39 10.70
N ARG A 180 4.79 -5.22 11.63
CA ARG A 180 3.77 -4.88 12.63
C ARG A 180 4.16 -5.44 13.99
N GLY A 181 3.59 -4.91 15.05
CA GLY A 181 3.64 -5.54 16.37
C GLY A 181 2.71 -6.76 16.44
N GLU A 182 2.93 -7.63 17.40
CA GLU A 182 2.04 -8.72 17.72
C GLU A 182 0.77 -8.17 18.36
N GLY A 183 -0.38 -8.50 17.77
CA GLY A 183 -1.68 -8.07 18.23
C GLY A 183 -2.63 -9.25 18.35
N ARG A 184 -3.86 -9.11 17.84
CA ARG A 184 -4.85 -10.19 17.82
C ARG A 184 -4.40 -11.40 16.98
N THR A 185 -3.57 -11.18 15.99
CA THR A 185 -2.96 -12.23 15.17
C THR A 185 -1.50 -12.37 15.56
N PRO A 186 -1.01 -13.60 15.78
CA PRO A 186 0.36 -13.84 16.23
C PRO A 186 1.38 -13.41 15.17
N MET A 187 2.59 -13.15 15.60
CA MET A 187 3.76 -12.96 14.72
C MET A 187 4.56 -14.26 14.66
N PRO A 188 5.10 -14.62 13.49
CA PRO A 188 6.05 -15.71 13.40
C PRO A 188 7.25 -15.48 14.34
N GLU A 189 7.73 -16.51 15.01
CA GLU A 189 8.85 -16.41 15.96
C GLU A 189 10.08 -15.70 15.39
N LYS A 190 10.37 -15.94 14.12
CA LYS A 190 11.53 -15.34 13.42
C LYS A 190 11.33 -13.88 13.03
N GLU A 191 10.10 -13.38 13.13
CA GLU A 191 9.72 -12.01 12.73
C GLU A 191 9.26 -11.16 13.93
N LYS A 192 9.50 -11.64 15.15
CA LYS A 192 9.22 -10.87 16.36
C LYS A 192 9.95 -9.51 16.30
N LEU A 193 9.29 -8.49 16.77
CA LEU A 193 9.78 -7.13 16.69
C LEU A 193 11.13 -6.94 17.38
N SER A 194 11.33 -7.61 18.54
CA SER A 194 12.61 -7.63 19.26
C SER A 194 13.74 -8.22 18.41
N LEU A 195 13.49 -9.26 17.59
CA LEU A 195 14.51 -9.82 16.71
C LEU A 195 14.85 -8.87 15.54
N LEU A 196 13.83 -8.27 14.95
CA LEU A 196 14.02 -7.31 13.86
C LEU A 196 14.72 -6.03 14.34
N ALA A 197 14.50 -5.64 15.59
CA ALA A 197 15.11 -4.47 16.23
C ALA A 197 16.64 -4.54 16.34
N ARG A 198 17.23 -5.74 16.31
CA ARG A 198 18.69 -5.94 16.36
C ARG A 198 19.46 -5.22 15.27
N SER A 199 18.82 -5.03 14.13
CA SER A 199 19.47 -4.34 12.99
C SER A 199 19.54 -2.82 13.17
N GLN A 200 18.79 -2.23 14.11
CA GLN A 200 18.62 -0.78 14.29
C GLN A 200 18.34 -0.02 12.98
N SER A 201 17.68 -0.71 12.05
CA SER A 201 17.26 -0.17 10.75
C SER A 201 16.12 0.81 10.91
N THR A 202 15.77 1.53 9.85
CA THR A 202 14.49 2.27 9.85
C THR A 202 13.33 1.29 9.86
N MET A 203 12.46 1.38 10.87
CA MET A 203 11.26 0.56 10.95
C MET A 203 10.00 1.37 10.67
N CYS A 204 9.12 0.82 9.84
CA CYS A 204 7.78 1.34 9.59
C CYS A 204 6.78 0.29 10.09
N ILE A 205 6.12 0.58 11.21
CA ILE A 205 5.32 -0.38 11.98
C ILE A 205 3.85 -0.10 11.74
N PHE A 206 3.19 -1.04 11.06
CA PHE A 206 1.78 -0.98 10.68
C PHE A 206 0.89 -1.55 11.79
N LEU A 207 -0.38 -1.15 11.84
CA LEU A 207 -1.45 -1.79 12.62
C LEU A 207 -1.15 -1.94 14.13
N SER A 208 -0.27 -1.13 14.70
CA SER A 208 0.31 -1.38 16.03
C SER A 208 0.03 -0.31 17.08
N ALA A 209 -0.78 0.70 16.78
CA ALA A 209 -1.14 1.74 17.76
C ALA A 209 -1.83 1.16 19.01
N GLY A 210 -2.69 0.14 18.83
CA GLY A 210 -3.39 -0.50 19.94
C GLY A 210 -2.53 -1.43 20.83
N VAL A 211 -1.28 -1.67 20.45
CA VAL A 211 -0.32 -2.52 21.18
C VAL A 211 1.03 -1.77 21.38
N VAL A 212 0.98 -0.45 21.36
CA VAL A 212 2.18 0.41 21.36
C VAL A 212 3.06 0.21 22.58
N ASP A 213 2.50 -0.09 23.74
CA ASP A 213 3.27 -0.36 24.96
C ASP A 213 4.18 -1.59 24.81
N GLN A 214 3.67 -2.63 24.16
CA GLN A 214 4.46 -3.82 23.83
C GLN A 214 5.49 -3.49 22.75
N VAL A 215 5.10 -2.78 21.71
CA VAL A 215 5.99 -2.34 20.63
C VAL A 215 7.19 -1.56 21.21
N GLN A 216 6.93 -0.60 22.08
CA GLN A 216 8.00 0.17 22.72
C GLN A 216 8.94 -0.72 23.52
N ARG A 217 8.42 -1.64 24.36
CA ARG A 217 9.25 -2.55 25.16
C ARG A 217 10.15 -3.42 24.29
N GLU A 218 9.60 -4.04 23.24
CA GLU A 218 10.35 -4.91 22.33
C GLU A 218 11.44 -4.15 21.56
N LEU A 219 11.16 -2.91 21.15
CA LEU A 219 12.15 -2.08 20.46
C LEU A 219 13.28 -1.64 21.38
N LEU A 220 12.97 -1.29 22.63
CA LEU A 220 13.97 -0.86 23.64
C LEU A 220 14.96 -1.96 24.01
N GLU A 221 14.71 -3.23 23.66
CA GLU A 221 15.70 -4.29 23.84
C GLU A 221 16.99 -4.04 23.01
N HIS A 222 16.88 -3.31 21.90
CA HIS A 222 17.99 -3.14 20.96
C HIS A 222 18.21 -1.71 20.48
N TYR A 223 17.16 -0.89 20.39
CA TYR A 223 17.32 0.53 20.04
C TYR A 223 17.63 1.35 21.28
N PRO A 224 18.51 2.37 21.17
CA PRO A 224 18.70 3.36 22.24
C PRO A 224 17.36 4.04 22.61
N PRO A 225 17.12 4.35 23.89
CA PRO A 225 15.91 5.05 24.32
C PRO A 225 15.70 6.41 23.63
N THR A 226 16.79 7.05 23.21
CA THR A 226 16.80 8.33 22.50
C THR A 226 16.58 8.23 21.00
N THR A 227 16.41 7.01 20.45
CA THR A 227 16.17 6.82 19.02
C THR A 227 14.95 7.63 18.58
N PRO A 228 15.05 8.42 17.49
CA PRO A 228 13.92 9.18 16.97
C PRO A 228 12.75 8.30 16.59
N VAL A 229 11.54 8.74 16.95
CA VAL A 229 10.28 8.12 16.54
C VAL A 229 9.31 9.16 16.00
N ALA A 230 8.40 8.69 15.13
CA ALA A 230 7.27 9.49 14.70
C ALA A 230 6.00 8.64 14.67
N ALA A 231 4.93 9.13 15.29
CA ALA A 231 3.58 8.60 15.17
C ALA A 231 2.80 9.48 14.20
N CYS A 232 2.52 8.95 13.01
CA CYS A 232 1.86 9.68 11.92
C CYS A 232 0.42 9.19 11.79
N TYR A 233 -0.52 10.01 12.25
CA TYR A 233 -1.93 9.70 12.28
C TYR A 233 -2.66 10.30 11.10
N HIS A 234 -3.56 9.54 10.48
CA HIS A 234 -4.40 9.96 9.37
C HIS A 234 -3.62 10.64 8.22
N LEU A 235 -2.44 10.08 7.88
CA LEU A 235 -1.61 10.62 6.79
C LEU A 235 -2.44 10.90 5.54
N THR A 236 -2.30 12.12 5.00
CA THR A 236 -3.03 12.65 3.83
C THR A 236 -4.53 12.93 4.05
N TRP A 237 -5.06 12.69 5.22
CA TRP A 237 -6.42 13.08 5.58
C TRP A 237 -6.47 14.56 6.01
N LYS A 238 -7.69 15.12 6.12
CA LYS A 238 -7.86 16.53 6.55
C LYS A 238 -7.39 16.79 7.98
N ASP A 239 -7.49 15.77 8.81
CA ASP A 239 -7.12 15.76 10.22
C ASP A 239 -5.79 15.04 10.48
N GLU A 240 -4.89 15.07 9.48
CA GLU A 240 -3.51 14.58 9.61
C GLU A 240 -2.80 15.23 10.81
N ARG A 241 -2.21 14.37 11.67
CA ARG A 241 -1.38 14.80 12.79
C ARG A 241 -0.10 13.98 12.83
N ILE A 242 1.02 14.63 13.12
CA ILE A 242 2.33 13.99 13.21
C ILE A 242 2.95 14.38 14.54
N PHE A 243 3.31 13.38 15.32
CA PHE A 243 3.96 13.52 16.61
C PHE A 243 5.36 12.92 16.51
N ARG A 244 6.37 13.72 16.86
CA ARG A 244 7.77 13.31 16.91
C ARG A 244 8.23 13.24 18.37
N GLY A 245 9.17 12.35 18.65
CA GLY A 245 9.75 12.19 19.96
C GLY A 245 10.86 11.15 19.96
N GLN A 246 11.14 10.62 21.13
CA GLN A 246 12.11 9.56 21.36
C GLN A 246 11.40 8.23 21.61
N LEU A 247 12.09 7.12 21.38
CA LEU A 247 11.52 5.80 21.53
C LEU A 247 11.00 5.54 22.95
N GLN A 248 11.69 6.05 23.98
CA GLN A 248 11.23 5.92 25.36
C GLN A 248 9.87 6.57 25.63
N ASP A 249 9.44 7.51 24.80
CA ASP A 249 8.18 8.23 24.93
C ASP A 249 7.11 7.75 23.96
N LEU A 250 7.38 6.77 23.11
CA LEU A 250 6.48 6.35 22.01
C LEU A 250 5.09 5.97 22.51
N ALA A 251 5.01 5.13 23.56
CA ALA A 251 3.73 4.69 24.12
C ALA A 251 2.94 5.89 24.70
N LYS A 252 3.63 6.79 25.42
CA LYS A 252 3.03 8.03 25.93
C LYS A 252 2.48 8.89 24.80
N ILE A 253 3.27 9.11 23.73
CA ILE A 253 2.85 9.89 22.55
C ILE A 253 1.57 9.33 21.94
N VAL A 254 1.51 8.01 21.74
CA VAL A 254 0.35 7.38 21.10
C VAL A 254 -0.88 7.38 21.99
N ASN A 255 -0.72 7.05 23.28
CA ASN A 255 -1.81 6.91 24.24
C ASN A 255 -2.42 8.26 24.62
N GLU A 256 -1.61 9.26 24.98
CA GLU A 256 -2.09 10.58 25.38
C GLU A 256 -2.76 11.36 24.24
N ASN A 257 -2.34 11.11 23.00
CA ASN A 257 -2.94 11.73 21.82
C ASN A 257 -4.10 10.89 21.22
N HIS A 258 -4.48 9.80 21.89
CA HIS A 258 -5.55 8.89 21.47
C HIS A 258 -5.40 8.42 20.02
N LEU A 259 -4.16 8.11 19.61
CA LEU A 259 -3.89 7.64 18.25
C LEU A 259 -4.32 6.17 18.14
N THR A 260 -5.18 5.89 17.19
CA THR A 260 -5.81 4.58 17.01
C THR A 260 -5.54 4.02 15.62
N LEU A 261 -6.57 3.49 14.97
CA LEU A 261 -6.50 3.00 13.59
C LEU A 261 -5.89 4.05 12.65
N THR A 262 -5.20 3.60 11.59
CA THR A 262 -4.55 4.49 10.60
C THR A 262 -3.36 5.31 11.14
N THR A 263 -2.72 4.82 12.21
CA THR A 263 -1.45 5.37 12.70
C THR A 263 -0.28 4.58 12.10
N MET A 264 0.65 5.28 11.44
CA MET A 264 1.93 4.74 11.01
C MET A 264 2.99 5.14 12.05
N ILE A 265 3.64 4.15 12.65
CA ILE A 265 4.77 4.38 13.56
C ILE A 265 6.06 4.21 12.76
N VAL A 266 6.94 5.20 12.82
CA VAL A 266 8.26 5.16 12.21
C VAL A 266 9.30 5.29 13.32
N VAL A 267 10.34 4.44 13.26
CA VAL A 267 11.42 4.40 14.25
C VAL A 267 12.77 4.38 13.53
N GLY A 268 13.71 5.18 13.97
CA GLY A 268 15.09 5.13 13.49
C GLY A 268 15.71 6.52 13.25
N ASP A 269 17.02 6.54 13.17
CA ASP A 269 17.85 7.75 13.01
C ASP A 269 17.53 8.56 11.75
N THR A 270 16.87 7.92 10.76
CA THR A 270 16.54 8.59 9.49
C THR A 270 15.51 9.71 9.64
N ILE A 271 14.70 9.71 10.71
CA ILE A 271 13.61 10.67 10.91
C ILE A 271 14.13 12.11 10.97
N ASP A 272 15.20 12.32 11.70
CA ASP A 272 15.77 13.66 11.96
C ASP A 272 17.12 13.87 11.27
N ASN A 273 17.60 12.89 10.48
CA ASN A 273 18.88 13.02 9.79
C ASN A 273 18.84 14.10 8.71
N ARG A 274 19.82 15.01 8.75
CA ARG A 274 20.05 16.06 7.74
C ARG A 274 21.49 16.06 7.21
N GLU A 275 22.34 15.16 7.70
CA GLU A 275 23.80 15.18 7.48
C GLU A 275 24.29 14.12 6.47
N GLY A 276 23.47 13.10 6.18
CA GLY A 276 23.89 12.00 5.31
C GLY A 276 24.05 12.44 3.86
N LEU A 277 25.27 12.43 3.36
CA LEU A 277 25.59 12.74 1.96
C LEU A 277 25.79 11.45 1.15
N SER A 278 25.09 11.33 0.05
CA SER A 278 25.32 10.23 -0.89
C SER A 278 26.64 10.42 -1.63
N ARG A 279 27.49 9.39 -1.66
CA ARG A 279 28.70 9.37 -2.50
C ARG A 279 28.38 9.58 -3.98
N LEU A 280 27.16 9.29 -4.42
CA LEU A 280 26.69 9.50 -5.78
C LEU A 280 26.90 10.95 -6.26
N TYR A 281 26.82 11.92 -5.35
CA TYR A 281 27.00 13.35 -5.65
C TYR A 281 28.40 13.87 -5.38
N SER A 282 29.31 13.01 -4.87
CA SER A 282 30.70 13.43 -4.64
C SER A 282 31.41 13.72 -5.97
N HIS A 283 32.36 14.67 -5.96
CA HIS A 283 33.14 15.00 -7.15
C HIS A 283 33.98 13.84 -7.69
N GLN A 284 34.29 12.87 -6.83
CA GLN A 284 35.10 11.69 -7.16
C GLN A 284 34.23 10.54 -7.74
N PHE A 285 32.90 10.61 -7.64
CA PHE A 285 32.03 9.54 -8.11
C PHE A 285 31.74 9.68 -9.60
N LYS A 286 32.25 8.71 -10.35
CA LYS A 286 32.02 8.61 -11.82
C LYS A 286 30.91 7.61 -12.10
N HIS A 287 30.05 7.90 -13.05
CA HIS A 287 28.99 7.02 -13.53
C HIS A 287 28.72 7.25 -15.02
N LEU A 288 27.84 6.47 -15.64
CA LEU A 288 27.56 6.45 -17.06
C LEU A 288 27.34 7.86 -17.68
N PHE A 289 26.76 8.79 -16.96
CA PHE A 289 26.44 10.16 -17.42
C PHE A 289 27.35 11.24 -16.81
N ARG A 290 28.31 10.88 -15.98
CA ARG A 290 29.23 11.79 -15.30
C ARG A 290 30.63 11.19 -15.32
N LYS A 291 31.45 11.65 -16.29
CA LYS A 291 32.83 11.22 -16.53
C LYS A 291 33.81 11.81 -15.54
#